data_5d79ebccab5e494001f158af7bae0309
#
_entry.id   5d79ebccab5e494001f158af7bae0309
#
_cell.length_a   1.000
_cell.length_b   1.000
_cell.length_c   1.000
_cell.angle_alpha   90.00
_cell.angle_beta   90.00
_cell.angle_gamma   90.00
#
_symmetry.space_group_name_H-M   'P 1'
#
loop_
_entity.id
_entity.type
_entity.pdbx_description
1 polymer ?
#
loop_
_entity_poly.entity_id
_entity_poly.type
_entity_poly.pdbx_seq_one_letter_code
_entity_poly.pdbx_strand_id
1 'polypeptide(L)'
;HVLESKRPVVLNGINPVASQPDLIERAISIEAPVIPPERRKDEQALEVAWQEDYPFILAGVLDAFSAALGRLPDIKLTHKQRMADFQLLGEAIARGQGHPPGCFSKLYADAVGEGTDRSLETYGIANALQVLMSTARKPWEGTFLMLMTELSSLPGVDHSHWPKSARGLAHQLKRVAPGLRRRGIQVENLGHGRRGSTVRISFLPSEKG
;
A
#
# COMPACT_ATOMS: atom_id res chain seq x y z
N HIS A 1 -3.53 -31.78 4.78
CA HIS A 1 -4.86 -31.19 4.96
C HIS A 1 -4.72 -29.69 4.75
N VAL A 2 -5.36 -29.16 3.70
CA VAL A 2 -5.47 -27.71 3.49
C VAL A 2 -6.72 -27.26 4.23
N LEU A 3 -6.55 -26.42 5.24
CA LEU A 3 -7.67 -25.78 5.92
C LEU A 3 -8.01 -24.48 5.16
N GLU A 4 -9.08 -24.49 4.40
CA GLU A 4 -9.62 -23.26 3.81
C GLU A 4 -10.40 -22.50 4.89
N SER A 5 -9.85 -21.36 5.31
CA SER A 5 -10.47 -20.50 6.29
C SER A 5 -10.39 -19.03 5.81
N LYS A 6 -11.55 -18.38 5.65
CA LYS A 6 -11.64 -16.94 5.40
C LYS A 6 -11.85 -16.24 6.74
N ARG A 7 -10.77 -15.83 7.38
CA ARG A 7 -10.82 -15.12 8.67
C ARG A 7 -10.03 -13.81 8.59
N PRO A 8 -10.52 -12.72 9.18
CA PRO A 8 -9.72 -11.52 9.34
C PRO A 8 -8.52 -11.84 10.26
N VAL A 9 -7.37 -11.28 9.94
CA VAL A 9 -6.13 -11.41 10.72
C VAL A 9 -5.70 -10.03 11.12
N VAL A 10 -5.44 -9.83 12.41
CA VAL A 10 -4.85 -8.59 12.94
C VAL A 10 -3.38 -8.85 13.19
N LEU A 11 -2.54 -7.98 12.63
CA LEU A 11 -1.10 -7.99 12.82
C LEU A 11 -0.73 -6.68 13.51
N ASN A 12 0.08 -6.75 14.56
CA ASN A 12 0.63 -5.55 15.19
C ASN A 12 2.15 -5.62 15.23
N GLY A 13 2.80 -4.46 15.24
CA GLY A 13 4.25 -4.36 15.31
C GLY A 13 4.70 -2.91 15.27
N ILE A 14 5.91 -2.65 15.74
CA ILE A 14 6.54 -1.32 15.71
C ILE A 14 6.94 -0.96 14.26
N ASN A 15 7.34 -1.95 13.49
CA ASN A 15 7.70 -1.79 12.08
C ASN A 15 6.51 -2.12 11.17
N PRO A 16 6.46 -1.59 9.94
CA PRO A 16 5.44 -1.95 8.96
C PRO A 16 5.37 -3.47 8.76
N VAL A 17 4.24 -4.07 9.13
CA VAL A 17 4.05 -5.53 9.10
C VAL A 17 3.76 -6.01 7.69
N ALA A 18 3.13 -5.15 6.87
CA ALA A 18 2.84 -5.40 5.47
C ALA A 18 3.87 -4.70 4.59
N SER A 19 4.86 -5.45 4.08
CA SER A 19 5.88 -4.94 3.15
C SER A 19 5.71 -5.44 1.72
N GLN A 20 4.89 -6.47 1.51
CA GLN A 20 4.62 -7.01 0.17
C GLN A 20 3.43 -6.28 -0.46
N PRO A 21 3.52 -5.84 -1.73
CA PRO A 21 2.44 -5.10 -2.39
C PRO A 21 1.09 -5.81 -2.36
N ASP A 22 1.06 -7.13 -2.61
CA ASP A 22 -0.17 -7.93 -2.58
C ASP A 22 -0.80 -7.97 -1.17
N LEU A 23 -0.01 -7.93 -0.12
CA LEU A 23 -0.50 -7.86 1.25
C LEU A 23 -1.00 -6.44 1.58
N ILE A 24 -0.31 -5.40 1.12
CA ILE A 24 -0.71 -4.00 1.32
C ILE A 24 -2.09 -3.74 0.69
N GLU A 25 -2.33 -4.23 -0.52
CA GLU A 25 -3.62 -4.09 -1.21
C GLU A 25 -4.79 -4.82 -0.50
N ARG A 26 -4.47 -5.74 0.42
CA ARG A 26 -5.43 -6.55 1.19
C ARG A 26 -5.44 -6.23 2.68
N ALA A 27 -4.69 -5.24 3.09
CA ALA A 27 -4.57 -4.83 4.47
C ALA A 27 -5.12 -3.41 4.68
N ILE A 28 -5.56 -3.16 5.90
CA ILE A 28 -5.88 -1.82 6.38
C ILE A 28 -4.82 -1.49 7.43
N SER A 29 -3.98 -0.52 7.14
CA SER A 29 -3.01 -0.03 8.09
C SER A 29 -3.67 0.99 9.00
N ILE A 30 -3.61 0.72 10.31
CA ILE A 30 -4.05 1.65 11.35
C ILE A 30 -2.78 2.04 12.12
N GLU A 31 -2.45 3.31 12.12
CA GLU A 31 -1.34 3.86 12.87
C GLU A 31 -1.85 4.44 14.18
N ALA A 32 -1.48 3.80 15.28
CA ALA A 32 -1.85 4.27 16.61
C ALA A 32 -0.93 5.43 17.03
N PRO A 33 -1.48 6.55 17.50
CA PRO A 33 -0.66 7.66 17.97
C PRO A 33 0.12 7.28 19.23
N VAL A 34 1.26 7.94 19.43
CA VAL A 34 2.05 7.77 20.66
C VAL A 34 1.25 8.28 21.85
N ILE A 35 1.09 7.42 22.86
CA ILE A 35 0.44 7.81 24.12
C ILE A 35 1.47 8.53 24.98
N PRO A 36 1.30 9.84 25.26
CA PRO A 36 2.20 10.58 26.11
C PRO A 36 2.21 10.04 27.54
N PRO A 37 3.32 10.14 28.27
CA PRO A 37 3.50 9.49 29.58
C PRO A 37 2.37 9.79 30.57
N GLU A 38 1.87 11.02 30.60
CA GLU A 38 0.81 11.50 31.49
C GLU A 38 -0.58 10.91 31.19
N ARG A 39 -0.76 10.32 30.01
CA ARG A 39 -2.01 9.67 29.58
C ARG A 39 -1.94 8.15 29.62
N ARG A 40 -0.79 7.58 30.02
CA ARG A 40 -0.65 6.13 30.13
C ARG A 40 -1.46 5.63 31.33
N LYS A 41 -2.16 4.54 31.11
CA LYS A 41 -2.92 3.83 32.16
C LYS A 41 -2.27 2.48 32.39
N ASP A 42 -2.36 1.96 33.59
CA ASP A 42 -2.03 0.58 33.88
C ASP A 42 -3.08 -0.39 33.31
N GLU A 43 -2.74 -1.67 33.26
CA GLU A 43 -3.57 -2.71 32.66
C GLU A 43 -4.92 -2.83 33.37
N GLN A 44 -4.94 -2.73 34.71
CA GLN A 44 -6.17 -2.84 35.49
C GLN A 44 -7.12 -1.68 35.22
N ALA A 45 -6.62 -0.45 35.12
CA ALA A 45 -7.40 0.72 34.79
C ALA A 45 -7.96 0.66 33.35
N LEU A 46 -7.20 0.07 32.42
CA LEU A 46 -7.67 -0.17 31.04
C LEU A 46 -8.77 -1.23 31.01
N GLU A 47 -8.63 -2.33 31.76
CA GLU A 47 -9.63 -3.39 31.79
C GLU A 47 -10.95 -2.90 32.38
N VAL A 48 -10.91 -2.13 33.46
CA VAL A 48 -12.12 -1.53 34.06
C VAL A 48 -12.83 -0.62 33.03
N ALA A 49 -12.09 0.28 32.41
CA ALA A 49 -12.65 1.18 31.38
C ALA A 49 -13.22 0.40 30.19
N TRP A 50 -12.55 -0.69 29.77
CA TRP A 50 -13.02 -1.55 28.70
C TRP A 50 -14.35 -2.23 29.02
N GLN A 51 -14.49 -2.77 30.24
CA GLN A 51 -15.74 -3.41 30.63
C GLN A 51 -16.92 -2.42 30.71
N GLU A 52 -16.66 -1.18 31.09
CA GLU A 52 -17.66 -0.12 31.13
C GLU A 52 -18.06 0.32 29.69
N ASP A 53 -17.09 0.50 28.79
CA ASP A 53 -17.31 1.05 27.45
C ASP A 53 -17.75 0.00 26.42
N TYR A 54 -17.37 -1.27 26.61
CA TYR A 54 -17.61 -2.34 25.62
C TYR A 54 -19.05 -2.47 25.15
N PRO A 55 -20.10 -2.43 26.03
CA PRO A 55 -21.48 -2.54 25.57
C PRO A 55 -21.90 -1.40 24.62
N PHE A 56 -21.40 -0.19 24.88
CA PHE A 56 -21.69 0.98 24.04
C PHE A 56 -20.94 0.92 22.72
N ILE A 57 -19.68 0.48 22.74
CA ILE A 57 -18.88 0.27 21.53
C ILE A 57 -19.55 -0.78 20.65
N LEU A 58 -19.97 -1.92 21.24
CA LEU A 58 -20.63 -2.98 20.49
C LEU A 58 -21.97 -2.50 19.91
N ALA A 59 -22.78 -1.79 20.68
CA ALA A 59 -24.03 -1.22 20.20
C ALA A 59 -23.80 -0.28 19.02
N GLY A 60 -22.83 0.65 19.13
CA GLY A 60 -22.48 1.57 18.04
C GLY A 60 -22.00 0.86 16.76
N VAL A 61 -21.24 -0.24 16.90
CA VAL A 61 -20.81 -1.06 15.75
C VAL A 61 -22.03 -1.74 15.10
N LEU A 62 -22.93 -2.31 15.89
CA LEU A 62 -24.14 -2.98 15.38
C LEU A 62 -25.11 -1.99 14.72
N ASP A 63 -25.26 -0.80 15.27
CA ASP A 63 -26.10 0.27 14.69
C ASP A 63 -25.53 0.73 13.33
N ALA A 64 -24.20 0.97 13.27
CA ALA A 64 -23.54 1.34 12.03
C ALA A 64 -23.68 0.24 10.97
N PHE A 65 -23.55 -1.03 11.36
CA PHE A 65 -23.69 -2.17 10.46
C PHE A 65 -25.15 -2.33 9.98
N SER A 66 -26.13 -2.19 10.87
CA SER A 66 -27.55 -2.24 10.53
C SER A 66 -27.93 -1.13 9.53
N ALA A 67 -27.45 0.10 9.77
CA ALA A 67 -27.66 1.22 8.86
C ALA A 67 -27.02 0.97 7.49
N ALA A 68 -25.83 0.34 7.47
CA ALA A 68 -25.13 -0.02 6.24
C ALA A 68 -25.88 -1.06 5.42
N LEU A 69 -26.43 -2.10 6.05
CA LEU A 69 -27.18 -3.16 5.35
C LEU A 69 -28.38 -2.58 4.59
N GLY A 70 -29.08 -1.61 5.16
CA GLY A 70 -30.18 -0.92 4.47
C GLY A 70 -29.75 -0.08 3.28
N ARG A 71 -28.46 0.31 3.22
CA ARG A 71 -27.90 1.17 2.15
C ARG A 71 -27.15 0.40 1.07
N LEU A 72 -26.71 -0.82 1.35
CA LEU A 72 -25.91 -1.66 0.44
C LEU A 72 -26.48 -1.76 -0.98
N PRO A 73 -27.79 -1.95 -1.20
CA PRO A 73 -28.34 -2.07 -2.56
C PRO A 73 -28.16 -0.81 -3.41
N ASP A 74 -28.05 0.36 -2.78
CA ASP A 74 -27.95 1.66 -3.45
C ASP A 74 -26.50 2.09 -3.74
N ILE A 75 -25.52 1.33 -3.23
CA ILE A 75 -24.11 1.68 -3.39
C ILE A 75 -23.60 1.22 -4.75
N LYS A 76 -23.11 2.18 -5.53
CA LYS A 76 -22.41 1.92 -6.79
C LYS A 76 -21.00 2.47 -6.71
N LEU A 77 -20.00 1.59 -6.82
CA LEU A 77 -18.60 1.97 -6.84
C LEU A 77 -18.19 2.35 -8.27
N THR A 78 -17.65 3.53 -8.45
CA THR A 78 -17.10 4.01 -9.73
C THR A 78 -15.79 3.30 -10.05
N HIS A 79 -14.92 3.16 -9.03
CA HIS A 79 -13.65 2.44 -9.11
C HIS A 79 -13.58 1.41 -8.00
N LYS A 80 -13.14 0.20 -8.33
CA LYS A 80 -13.04 -0.91 -7.39
C LYS A 80 -11.60 -1.14 -6.98
N GLN A 81 -11.33 -1.08 -5.69
CA GLN A 81 -10.07 -1.51 -5.10
C GLN A 81 -10.00 -3.04 -5.02
N ARG A 82 -8.86 -3.57 -4.63
CA ARG A 82 -8.61 -5.03 -4.53
C ARG A 82 -9.64 -5.75 -3.66
N MET A 83 -10.01 -5.16 -2.52
CA MET A 83 -11.08 -5.66 -1.65
C MET A 83 -12.39 -4.90 -1.93
N ALA A 84 -13.01 -5.17 -3.07
CA ALA A 84 -14.19 -4.44 -3.52
C ALA A 84 -15.39 -4.58 -2.58
N ASP A 85 -15.59 -5.76 -1.98
CA ASP A 85 -16.69 -6.01 -1.05
C ASP A 85 -16.49 -5.23 0.27
N PHE A 86 -15.25 -5.15 0.74
CA PHE A 86 -14.89 -4.30 1.88
C PHE A 86 -15.14 -2.82 1.57
N GLN A 87 -14.74 -2.36 0.39
CA GLN A 87 -14.97 -0.99 -0.06
C GLN A 87 -16.48 -0.68 -0.14
N LEU A 88 -17.28 -1.62 -0.66
CA LEU A 88 -18.72 -1.49 -0.76
C LEU A 88 -19.36 -1.33 0.63
N LEU A 89 -18.99 -2.19 1.56
CA LEU A 89 -19.49 -2.13 2.95
C LEU A 89 -19.06 -0.84 3.64
N GLY A 90 -17.80 -0.43 3.50
CA GLY A 90 -17.29 0.80 4.09
C GLY A 90 -17.99 2.05 3.56
N GLU A 91 -18.30 2.09 2.26
CA GLU A 91 -19.08 3.17 1.66
C GLU A 91 -20.52 3.20 2.18
N ALA A 92 -21.12 2.02 2.37
CA ALA A 92 -22.46 1.91 2.95
C ALA A 92 -22.50 2.40 4.41
N ILE A 93 -21.50 2.05 5.21
CA ILE A 93 -21.34 2.53 6.60
C ILE A 93 -21.19 4.06 6.60
N ALA A 94 -20.29 4.59 5.80
CA ALA A 94 -20.05 6.03 5.72
C ALA A 94 -21.32 6.81 5.36
N ARG A 95 -22.09 6.31 4.39
CA ARG A 95 -23.38 6.91 4.04
C ARG A 95 -24.42 6.75 5.14
N GLY A 96 -24.43 5.64 5.86
CA GLY A 96 -25.29 5.43 7.03
C GLY A 96 -25.03 6.45 8.13
N GLN A 97 -23.77 6.89 8.26
CA GLN A 97 -23.32 7.90 9.21
C GLN A 97 -23.44 9.35 8.68
N GLY A 98 -23.99 9.54 7.47
CA GLY A 98 -24.23 10.88 6.88
C GLY A 98 -23.04 11.45 6.10
N HIS A 99 -22.00 10.68 5.85
CA HIS A 99 -20.87 11.12 5.01
C HIS A 99 -21.26 11.19 3.52
N PRO A 100 -20.64 12.10 2.75
CA PRO A 100 -20.93 12.24 1.32
C PRO A 100 -20.49 10.99 0.53
N PRO A 101 -21.16 10.72 -0.63
CA PRO A 101 -20.78 9.64 -1.52
C PRO A 101 -19.30 9.70 -1.93
N GLY A 102 -18.63 8.54 -1.90
CA GLY A 102 -17.21 8.41 -2.26
C GLY A 102 -16.23 8.75 -1.14
N CYS A 103 -16.70 9.20 0.03
CA CYS A 103 -15.86 9.57 1.16
C CYS A 103 -14.98 8.39 1.61
N PHE A 104 -15.59 7.24 1.90
CA PHE A 104 -14.84 6.06 2.29
C PHE A 104 -13.93 5.55 1.17
N SER A 105 -14.43 5.52 -0.06
CA SER A 105 -13.67 5.06 -1.23
C SER A 105 -12.40 5.86 -1.43
N LYS A 106 -12.44 7.19 -1.23
CA LYS A 106 -11.28 8.07 -1.28
C LYS A 106 -10.29 7.76 -0.15
N LEU A 107 -10.76 7.74 1.10
CA LEU A 107 -9.91 7.45 2.26
C LEU A 107 -9.23 6.08 2.14
N TYR A 108 -9.96 5.08 1.65
CA TYR A 108 -9.41 3.75 1.45
C TYR A 108 -8.35 3.72 0.34
N ALA A 109 -8.57 4.41 -0.77
CA ALA A 109 -7.59 4.53 -1.85
C ALA A 109 -6.32 5.26 -1.37
N ASP A 110 -6.47 6.32 -0.58
CA ASP A 110 -5.36 7.07 0.00
C ASP A 110 -4.55 6.19 0.97
N ALA A 111 -5.21 5.45 1.87
CA ALA A 111 -4.56 4.55 2.81
C ALA A 111 -3.76 3.42 2.13
N VAL A 112 -4.32 2.79 1.07
CA VAL A 112 -3.61 1.81 0.25
C VAL A 112 -2.41 2.46 -0.44
N GLY A 113 -2.58 3.71 -0.89
CA GLY A 113 -1.53 4.50 -1.49
C GLY A 113 -0.36 4.75 -0.58
N GLU A 114 -0.62 5.26 0.60
CA GLU A 114 0.40 5.52 1.62
C GLU A 114 1.13 4.24 2.04
N GLY A 115 0.40 3.13 2.19
CA GLY A 115 1.00 1.82 2.47
C GLY A 115 1.96 1.38 1.36
N THR A 116 1.58 1.60 0.10
CA THR A 116 2.43 1.31 -1.06
C THR A 116 3.66 2.21 -1.08
N ASP A 117 3.50 3.50 -0.80
CA ASP A 117 4.61 4.46 -0.78
C ASP A 117 5.62 4.14 0.33
N ARG A 118 5.14 3.81 1.54
CA ARG A 118 6.01 3.33 2.63
C ARG A 118 6.76 2.05 2.28
N SER A 119 6.10 1.13 1.59
CA SER A 119 6.77 -0.09 1.09
C SER A 119 7.86 0.22 0.10
N LEU A 120 7.67 1.21 -0.78
CA LEU A 120 8.70 1.62 -1.75
C LEU A 120 9.95 2.16 -1.05
N GLU A 121 9.80 2.90 0.03
CA GLU A 121 10.92 3.47 0.79
C GLU A 121 11.83 2.39 1.40
N THR A 122 11.28 1.20 1.67
CA THR A 122 12.05 0.05 2.13
C THR A 122 12.98 -0.52 1.04
N TYR A 123 12.70 -0.24 -0.23
CA TYR A 123 13.51 -0.71 -1.35
C TYR A 123 14.40 0.42 -1.89
N GLY A 124 15.68 0.43 -1.56
CA GLY A 124 16.66 1.41 -2.07
C GLY A 124 16.65 1.56 -3.60
N ILE A 125 16.28 0.50 -4.34
CA ILE A 125 16.10 0.52 -5.79
C ILE A 125 15.02 1.51 -6.24
N ALA A 126 13.91 1.64 -5.51
CA ALA A 126 12.85 2.55 -5.90
C ALA A 126 13.32 4.01 -5.83
N ASN A 127 14.04 4.34 -4.76
CA ASN A 127 14.67 5.65 -4.61
C ASN A 127 15.74 5.90 -5.69
N ALA A 128 16.62 4.93 -5.94
CA ALA A 128 17.63 5.02 -6.97
C ALA A 128 17.04 5.27 -8.36
N LEU A 129 15.94 4.60 -8.71
CA LEU A 129 15.22 4.83 -9.97
C LEU A 129 14.61 6.22 -10.05
N GLN A 130 14.07 6.74 -8.96
CA GLN A 130 13.56 8.11 -8.92
C GLN A 130 14.67 9.13 -9.15
N VAL A 131 15.83 8.94 -8.50
CA VAL A 131 17.02 9.78 -8.71
C VAL A 131 17.50 9.70 -10.16
N LEU A 132 17.64 8.49 -10.71
CA LEU A 132 18.03 8.28 -12.09
C LEU A 132 17.11 9.03 -13.06
N MET A 133 15.81 8.84 -12.93
CA MET A 133 14.82 9.43 -13.83
C MET A 133 14.72 10.94 -13.69
N SER A 134 14.79 11.47 -12.47
CA SER A 134 14.76 12.92 -12.23
C SER A 134 15.99 13.62 -12.82
N THR A 135 17.15 12.96 -12.82
CA THR A 135 18.41 13.48 -13.37
C THR A 135 18.43 13.36 -14.90
N ALA A 136 18.09 12.19 -15.43
CA ALA A 136 18.18 11.92 -16.87
C ALA A 136 17.10 12.63 -17.70
N ARG A 137 15.90 12.86 -17.10
CA ARG A 137 14.70 13.48 -17.75
C ARG A 137 14.31 12.88 -19.10
N LYS A 138 14.79 11.68 -19.41
CA LYS A 138 14.52 10.93 -20.66
C LYS A 138 14.33 9.45 -20.33
N PRO A 139 13.65 8.67 -21.19
CA PRO A 139 13.55 7.23 -21.00
C PRO A 139 14.93 6.59 -20.95
N TRP A 140 15.10 5.63 -20.03
CA TRP A 140 16.28 4.81 -19.93
C TRP A 140 15.98 3.42 -20.51
N GLU A 141 16.93 2.86 -21.29
CA GLU A 141 16.80 1.52 -21.86
C GLU A 141 18.14 0.80 -21.83
N GLY A 142 18.13 -0.46 -21.39
CA GLY A 142 19.34 -1.27 -21.30
C GLY A 142 19.06 -2.64 -20.69
N THR A 143 20.13 -3.40 -20.46
CA THR A 143 20.02 -4.68 -19.76
C THR A 143 19.86 -4.47 -18.26
N PHE A 144 19.28 -5.46 -17.56
CA PHE A 144 19.19 -5.39 -16.08
C PHE A 144 20.56 -5.28 -15.41
N LEU A 145 21.62 -5.80 -16.04
CA LEU A 145 22.98 -5.66 -15.53
C LEU A 145 23.48 -4.21 -15.65
N MET A 146 23.28 -3.58 -16.81
CA MET A 146 23.61 -2.16 -17.01
C MET A 146 22.83 -1.27 -16.02
N LEU A 147 21.53 -1.53 -15.87
CA LEU A 147 20.71 -0.79 -14.90
C LEU A 147 21.25 -0.94 -13.48
N MET A 148 21.59 -2.16 -13.07
CA MET A 148 22.14 -2.42 -11.74
C MET A 148 23.44 -1.66 -11.50
N THR A 149 24.35 -1.64 -12.48
CA THR A 149 25.62 -0.89 -12.39
C THR A 149 25.37 0.61 -12.26
N GLU A 150 24.48 1.15 -13.10
CA GLU A 150 24.16 2.58 -13.08
C GLU A 150 23.49 3.02 -11.79
N LEU A 151 22.49 2.27 -11.32
CA LEU A 151 21.83 2.56 -10.05
C LEU A 151 22.79 2.47 -8.86
N SER A 152 23.74 1.51 -8.88
CA SER A 152 24.75 1.35 -7.82
C SER A 152 25.76 2.49 -7.76
N SER A 153 25.93 3.24 -8.85
CA SER A 153 26.86 4.37 -8.92
C SER A 153 26.25 5.69 -8.47
N LEU A 154 24.93 5.73 -8.23
CA LEU A 154 24.25 6.96 -7.82
C LEU A 154 24.61 7.33 -6.37
N PRO A 155 24.89 8.62 -6.09
CA PRO A 155 25.18 9.07 -4.74
C PRO A 155 23.94 9.06 -3.85
N GLY A 156 24.12 8.75 -2.56
CA GLY A 156 23.04 8.82 -1.56
C GLY A 156 22.02 7.68 -1.62
N VAL A 157 22.31 6.60 -2.35
CA VAL A 157 21.44 5.42 -2.44
C VAL A 157 21.74 4.47 -1.29
N ASP A 158 20.67 4.01 -0.61
CA ASP A 158 20.78 2.96 0.40
C ASP A 158 20.94 1.59 -0.25
N HIS A 159 22.05 0.91 0.07
CA HIS A 159 22.38 -0.42 -0.42
C HIS A 159 22.01 -1.56 0.53
N SER A 160 21.31 -1.31 1.64
CA SER A 160 21.03 -2.30 2.70
C SER A 160 20.28 -3.53 2.20
N HIS A 161 19.37 -3.38 1.24
CA HIS A 161 18.60 -4.46 0.62
C HIS A 161 18.83 -4.57 -0.90
N TRP A 162 20.07 -4.28 -1.33
CA TRP A 162 20.43 -4.23 -2.75
C TRP A 162 20.41 -5.62 -3.40
N PRO A 163 19.93 -5.77 -4.64
CA PRO A 163 19.96 -7.04 -5.34
C PRO A 163 21.41 -7.45 -5.67
N LYS A 164 21.72 -8.71 -5.41
CA LYS A 164 23.06 -9.27 -5.68
C LYS A 164 23.28 -9.70 -7.15
N SER A 165 22.26 -9.58 -7.99
CA SER A 165 22.31 -10.02 -9.39
C SER A 165 21.27 -9.31 -10.26
N ALA A 166 21.48 -9.30 -11.58
CA ALA A 166 20.53 -8.79 -12.56
C ALA A 166 19.15 -9.48 -12.46
N ARG A 167 19.13 -10.79 -12.14
CA ARG A 167 17.89 -11.54 -11.91
C ARG A 167 17.18 -11.08 -10.62
N GLY A 168 17.96 -10.83 -9.58
CA GLY A 168 17.44 -10.27 -8.31
C GLY A 168 16.85 -8.88 -8.53
N LEU A 169 17.53 -8.02 -9.32
CA LEU A 169 17.02 -6.71 -9.70
C LEU A 169 15.68 -6.83 -10.46
N ALA A 170 15.62 -7.70 -11.48
CA ALA A 170 14.38 -7.91 -12.23
C ALA A 170 13.21 -8.35 -11.33
N HIS A 171 13.48 -9.19 -10.33
CA HIS A 171 12.47 -9.64 -9.37
C HIS A 171 12.03 -8.50 -8.43
N GLN A 172 12.95 -7.70 -7.93
CA GLN A 172 12.61 -6.54 -7.08
C GLN A 172 11.86 -5.48 -7.89
N LEU A 173 12.25 -5.21 -9.14
CA LEU A 173 11.55 -4.26 -10.01
C LEU A 173 10.09 -4.63 -10.24
N LYS A 174 9.77 -5.92 -10.40
CA LYS A 174 8.37 -6.38 -10.48
C LYS A 174 7.57 -6.03 -9.23
N ARG A 175 8.18 -6.08 -8.06
CA ARG A 175 7.52 -5.75 -6.78
C ARG A 175 7.29 -4.26 -6.61
N VAL A 176 8.27 -3.43 -7.00
CA VAL A 176 8.18 -1.98 -6.83
C VAL A 176 7.47 -1.27 -7.99
N ALA A 177 7.30 -1.94 -9.14
CA ALA A 177 6.68 -1.35 -10.34
C ALA A 177 5.28 -0.74 -10.11
N PRO A 178 4.36 -1.34 -9.34
CA PRO A 178 3.06 -0.73 -9.06
C PRO A 178 3.20 0.62 -8.35
N GLY A 179 4.06 0.70 -7.33
CA GLY A 179 4.29 1.93 -6.59
C GLY A 179 5.06 2.98 -7.43
N LEU A 180 6.03 2.57 -8.23
CA LEU A 180 6.72 3.46 -9.16
C LEU A 180 5.75 4.08 -10.18
N ARG A 181 4.79 3.29 -10.68
CA ARG A 181 3.75 3.77 -11.59
C ARG A 181 2.89 4.87 -10.97
N ARG A 182 2.55 4.77 -9.69
CA ARG A 182 1.84 5.83 -8.96
C ARG A 182 2.66 7.12 -8.86
N ARG A 183 3.99 7.01 -8.84
CA ARG A 183 4.93 8.14 -8.88
C ARG A 183 5.28 8.59 -10.32
N GLY A 184 4.53 8.11 -11.31
CA GLY A 184 4.69 8.51 -12.70
C GLY A 184 5.84 7.80 -13.44
N ILE A 185 6.41 6.73 -12.87
CA ILE A 185 7.52 5.97 -13.49
C ILE A 185 7.01 4.61 -13.94
N GLN A 186 7.14 4.33 -15.22
CA GLN A 186 6.79 3.04 -15.82
C GLN A 186 8.04 2.18 -16.02
N VAL A 187 7.92 0.91 -15.66
CA VAL A 187 8.96 -0.11 -15.86
C VAL A 187 8.42 -1.16 -16.81
N GLU A 188 9.02 -1.31 -17.97
CA GLU A 188 8.65 -2.27 -19.01
C GLU A 188 9.78 -3.28 -19.22
N ASN A 189 9.44 -4.57 -19.12
CA ASN A 189 10.37 -5.62 -19.52
C ASN A 189 10.21 -5.86 -21.02
N LEU A 190 11.26 -5.57 -21.79
CA LEU A 190 11.26 -5.70 -23.26
C LEU A 190 11.59 -7.13 -23.73
N GLY A 191 11.79 -8.06 -22.78
CA GLY A 191 12.08 -9.46 -23.09
C GLY A 191 13.57 -9.80 -23.13
N HIS A 192 13.88 -10.97 -23.70
CA HIS A 192 15.23 -11.52 -23.74
C HIS A 192 15.83 -11.38 -25.15
N GLY A 193 16.90 -10.59 -25.25
CA GLY A 193 17.66 -10.41 -26.47
C GLY A 193 19.03 -11.12 -26.43
N ARG A 194 19.85 -10.98 -27.48
CA ARG A 194 21.20 -11.57 -27.56
C ARG A 194 22.14 -11.17 -26.42
N ARG A 195 21.90 -10.02 -25.78
CA ARG A 195 22.74 -9.47 -24.69
C ARG A 195 22.09 -9.64 -23.30
N GLY A 196 21.03 -10.44 -23.18
CA GLY A 196 20.27 -10.64 -21.94
C GLY A 196 18.90 -9.97 -21.94
N SER A 197 18.21 -10.05 -20.82
CA SER A 197 16.90 -9.41 -20.66
C SER A 197 17.06 -7.89 -20.57
N THR A 198 16.25 -7.16 -21.33
CA THR A 198 16.25 -5.71 -21.41
C THR A 198 15.02 -5.10 -20.72
N VAL A 199 15.21 -3.91 -20.19
CA VAL A 199 14.18 -3.15 -19.50
C VAL A 199 14.20 -1.71 -19.96
N ARG A 200 13.01 -1.11 -20.07
CA ARG A 200 12.81 0.31 -20.30
C ARG A 200 12.18 0.95 -19.06
N ILE A 201 12.73 2.09 -18.66
CA ILE A 201 12.21 2.93 -17.60
C ILE A 201 11.81 4.26 -18.25
N SER A 202 10.57 4.69 -18.07
CA SER A 202 10.06 5.92 -18.68
C SER A 202 9.12 6.65 -17.72
N PHE A 203 8.90 7.93 -17.96
CA PHE A 203 7.81 8.64 -17.31
C PHE A 203 6.48 8.25 -17.96
N LEU A 204 5.43 8.14 -17.16
CA LEU A 204 4.09 8.06 -17.69
C LEU A 204 3.76 9.37 -18.41
N PRO A 205 3.08 9.30 -19.56
CA PRO A 205 2.59 10.50 -20.21
C PRO A 205 1.68 11.25 -19.21
N SER A 206 1.92 12.55 -19.03
CA SER A 206 1.02 13.39 -18.25
C SER A 206 -0.36 13.30 -18.90
N GLU A 207 -1.36 12.82 -18.16
CA GLU A 207 -2.75 13.00 -18.60
C GLU A 207 -2.96 14.52 -18.70
N LYS A 208 -2.96 15.00 -19.94
CA LYS A 208 -3.44 16.36 -20.20
C LYS A 208 -4.93 16.36 -19.86
N GLY A 209 -5.26 17.03 -18.75
CA GLY A 209 -6.62 17.35 -18.38
C GLY A 209 -7.33 18.19 -19.44
#